data_dcf4ea86f7d1b7893ebe8d96cd1ede7f
#
_entry.id   dcf4ea86f7d1b7893ebe8d96cd1ede7f
#
_cell.length_a   1.000
_cell.length_b   1.000
_cell.length_c   1.000
_cell.angle_alpha   90.00
_cell.angle_beta   90.00
_cell.angle_gamma   90.00
#
_symmetry.space_group_name_H-M   'P 1'
#
loop_
_entity.id
_entity.type
_entity.pdbx_description
1 polymer ?
#
loop_
_entity_poly.entity_id
_entity_poly.type
_entity_poly.pdbx_seq_one_letter_code
_entity_poly.pdbx_strand_id
1 'polypeptide(L)'
;MLKIDYALLLTFTGFFIFISDIQQIPVIVNLIHGTVYSEISTYFASIISSQVMSNVPSTILVGKFTTYAQALFLGSNIGGFGSAIGSMANMLVLKTFNQHGSVSKKKFFIQWTIMQFAGLIILTAVGLLLLIS
;
A
#
# COMPACT_ATOMS: atom_id res chain seq x y z
N MET A 1 -8.28 8.24 27.99
CA MET A 1 -7.00 8.77 27.47
C MET A 1 -6.62 7.97 26.23
N LEU A 2 -6.58 8.60 25.07
CA LEU A 2 -6.04 7.99 23.84
C LEU A 2 -4.55 7.74 24.08
N LYS A 3 -4.14 6.48 24.24
CA LYS A 3 -2.73 6.13 24.27
C LYS A 3 -2.18 6.29 22.85
N ILE A 4 -1.32 7.27 22.65
CA ILE A 4 -0.60 7.45 21.39
C ILE A 4 0.24 6.19 21.17
N ASP A 5 0.09 5.55 20.02
CA ASP A 5 0.91 4.39 19.65
C ASP A 5 2.26 4.89 19.13
N TYR A 6 3.22 5.03 20.06
CA TYR A 6 4.57 5.47 19.74
C TYR A 6 5.30 4.51 18.79
N ALA A 7 4.94 3.23 18.79
CA ALA A 7 5.51 2.27 17.85
C ALA A 7 5.08 2.57 16.43
N LEU A 8 3.83 3.00 16.24
CA LEU A 8 3.30 3.47 14.96
C LEU A 8 4.08 4.70 14.45
N LEU A 9 4.29 5.70 15.31
CA LEU A 9 5.04 6.91 14.96
C LEU A 9 6.49 6.61 14.58
N LEU A 10 7.16 5.74 15.33
CA LEU A 10 8.52 5.29 15.04
C LEU A 10 8.60 4.54 13.72
N THR A 11 7.60 3.71 13.42
CA THR A 11 7.52 2.98 12.15
C THR A 11 7.41 3.94 10.98
N PHE A 12 6.54 4.96 11.06
CA PHE A 12 6.44 5.99 10.02
C PHE A 12 7.74 6.76 9.85
N THR A 13 8.36 7.19 10.97
CA THR A 13 9.65 7.90 10.93
C THR A 13 10.71 7.04 10.24
N GLY A 14 10.79 5.76 10.58
CA GLY A 14 11.69 4.80 9.94
C GLY A 14 11.44 4.67 8.43
N PHE A 15 10.17 4.63 7.99
CA PHE A 15 9.84 4.61 6.58
C PHE A 15 10.26 5.89 5.85
N PHE A 16 10.09 7.06 6.45
CA PHE A 16 10.52 8.32 5.82
C PHE A 16 12.04 8.38 5.65
N ILE A 17 12.81 7.95 6.66
CA ILE A 17 14.27 7.87 6.58
C ILE A 17 14.67 6.88 5.47
N PHE A 18 14.10 5.68 5.48
CA PHE A 18 14.36 4.64 4.48
C PHE A 18 14.09 5.11 3.04
N ILE A 19 12.96 5.80 2.82
CA ILE A 19 12.62 6.37 1.51
C ILE A 19 13.62 7.45 1.10
N SER A 20 14.05 8.29 2.05
CA SER A 20 15.06 9.32 1.79
C SER A 20 16.40 8.71 1.37
N ASP A 21 16.81 7.63 2.01
CA ASP A 21 18.05 6.93 1.69
C ASP A 21 17.98 6.21 0.33
N ILE A 22 16.86 5.55 0.03
CA ILE A 22 16.64 4.89 -1.28
C ILE A 22 16.78 5.88 -2.44
N GLN A 23 16.30 7.10 -2.28
CA GLN A 23 16.38 8.13 -3.32
C GLN A 23 17.82 8.57 -3.64
N GLN A 24 18.78 8.25 -2.79
CA GLN A 24 20.19 8.55 -3.00
C GLN A 24 20.93 7.43 -3.78
N ILE A 25 20.26 6.29 -4.02
CA ILE A 25 20.85 5.15 -4.72
C ILE A 25 20.49 5.23 -6.22
N PRO A 26 21.43 5.58 -7.12
CA PRO A 26 21.12 5.82 -8.54
C PRO A 26 20.50 4.61 -9.25
N VAL A 27 20.91 3.40 -8.87
CA VAL A 27 20.37 2.16 -9.46
C VAL A 27 18.88 2.02 -9.19
N ILE A 28 18.46 2.29 -7.95
CA ILE A 28 17.04 2.19 -7.54
C ILE A 28 16.22 3.31 -8.19
N VAL A 29 16.78 4.53 -8.22
CA VAL A 29 16.15 5.70 -8.86
C VAL A 29 15.88 5.41 -10.34
N ASN A 30 16.87 4.91 -11.08
CA ASN A 30 16.72 4.57 -12.49
C ASN A 30 15.71 3.45 -12.72
N LEU A 31 15.66 2.45 -11.83
CA LEU A 31 14.69 1.37 -11.90
C LEU A 31 13.26 1.89 -11.70
N ILE A 32 13.05 2.76 -10.72
CA ILE A 32 11.73 3.35 -10.46
C ILE A 32 11.32 4.26 -11.63
N HIS A 33 12.20 5.12 -12.13
CA HIS A 33 11.94 5.95 -13.31
C HIS A 33 11.57 5.10 -14.54
N GLY A 34 12.25 3.99 -14.74
CA GLY A 34 11.94 3.04 -15.80
C GLY A 34 10.60 2.32 -15.62
N THR A 35 10.04 2.32 -14.40
CA THR A 35 8.77 1.67 -14.08
C THR A 35 7.58 2.63 -14.15
N VAL A 36 7.76 3.91 -13.78
CA VAL A 36 6.67 4.91 -13.68
C VAL A 36 6.67 5.90 -14.85
N TYR A 37 6.84 5.40 -16.07
CA TYR A 37 6.94 6.21 -17.29
C TYR A 37 5.59 6.60 -17.93
N SER A 38 4.48 5.99 -17.49
CA SER A 38 3.12 6.26 -17.98
C SER A 38 2.11 6.23 -16.86
N GLU A 39 0.90 6.69 -17.14
CA GLU A 39 -0.21 6.71 -16.19
C GLU A 39 -0.56 5.30 -15.73
N ILE A 40 -0.72 4.36 -16.66
CA ILE A 40 -1.03 2.96 -16.38
C ILE A 40 0.11 2.30 -15.58
N SER A 41 1.36 2.54 -15.95
CA SER A 41 2.51 1.96 -15.23
C SER A 41 2.62 2.53 -13.82
N THR A 42 2.38 3.83 -13.61
CA THR A 42 2.32 4.46 -12.29
C THR A 42 1.22 3.84 -11.43
N TYR A 43 0.05 3.61 -12.01
CA TYR A 43 -1.08 2.98 -11.33
C TYR A 43 -0.72 1.58 -10.79
N PHE A 44 -0.21 0.71 -11.64
CA PHE A 44 0.19 -0.65 -11.22
C PHE A 44 1.40 -0.64 -10.29
N ALA A 45 2.39 0.21 -10.52
CA ALA A 45 3.54 0.36 -9.63
C ALA A 45 3.09 0.75 -8.21
N SER A 46 2.11 1.66 -8.09
CA SER A 46 1.55 2.08 -6.81
C SER A 46 0.79 0.96 -6.10
N ILE A 47 0.02 0.15 -6.83
CA ILE A 47 -0.68 -1.02 -6.28
C ILE A 47 0.34 -2.05 -5.76
N ILE A 48 1.32 -2.42 -6.59
CA ILE A 48 2.29 -3.48 -6.27
C ILE A 48 3.19 -3.05 -5.11
N SER A 49 3.73 -1.83 -5.14
CA SER A 49 4.59 -1.34 -4.06
C SER A 49 3.85 -1.24 -2.72
N SER A 50 2.55 -0.93 -2.75
CA SER A 50 1.70 -0.94 -1.55
C SER A 50 1.61 -2.32 -0.88
N GLN A 51 1.66 -3.41 -1.66
CA GLN A 51 1.64 -4.78 -1.11
C GLN A 51 2.89 -5.12 -0.30
N VAL A 52 3.99 -4.41 -0.53
CA VAL A 52 5.29 -4.67 0.10
C VAL A 52 5.57 -3.72 1.27
N MET A 53 5.27 -2.42 1.10
CA MET A 53 5.67 -1.39 2.07
C MET A 53 4.52 -0.58 2.65
N SER A 54 3.27 -0.99 2.44
CA SER A 54 2.07 -0.23 2.79
C SER A 54 1.80 0.97 1.85
N ASN A 55 0.53 1.33 1.72
CA ASN A 55 0.08 2.36 0.78
C ASN A 55 0.68 3.75 1.05
N VAL A 56 0.87 4.16 2.30
CA VAL A 56 1.39 5.49 2.62
C VAL A 56 2.87 5.65 2.22
N PRO A 57 3.80 4.79 2.68
CA PRO A 57 5.19 4.84 2.19
C PRO A 57 5.32 4.66 0.68
N SER A 58 4.50 3.78 0.09
CA SER A 58 4.45 3.56 -1.35
C SER A 58 4.09 4.85 -2.10
N THR A 59 3.04 5.55 -1.66
CA THR A 59 2.62 6.83 -2.26
C THR A 59 3.74 7.87 -2.23
N ILE A 60 4.45 7.96 -1.11
CA ILE A 60 5.54 8.93 -0.95
C ILE A 60 6.73 8.56 -1.84
N LEU A 61 7.07 7.28 -1.93
CA LEU A 61 8.15 6.82 -2.78
C LEU A 61 7.84 7.04 -4.26
N VAL A 62 6.74 6.48 -4.75
CA VAL A 62 6.35 6.55 -6.17
C VAL A 62 6.05 7.99 -6.57
N GLY A 63 5.41 8.77 -5.71
CA GLY A 63 5.03 10.16 -5.96
C GLY A 63 6.21 11.10 -6.23
N LYS A 64 7.42 10.74 -5.82
CA LYS A 64 8.63 11.51 -6.12
C LYS A 64 9.14 11.33 -7.56
N PHE A 65 8.71 10.26 -8.22
CA PHE A 65 9.21 9.87 -9.54
C PHE A 65 8.16 9.97 -10.65
N THR A 66 6.92 10.35 -10.32
CA THR A 66 5.82 10.47 -11.28
C THR A 66 5.14 11.82 -11.21
N THR A 67 4.61 12.27 -12.34
CA THR A 67 3.72 13.43 -12.45
C THR A 67 2.24 13.02 -12.60
N TYR A 68 1.97 11.71 -12.71
CA TYR A 68 0.62 11.16 -12.90
C TYR A 68 -0.12 11.04 -11.55
N ALA A 69 -0.55 12.19 -11.02
CA ALA A 69 -1.14 12.29 -9.69
C ALA A 69 -2.41 11.45 -9.53
N GLN A 70 -3.26 11.38 -10.56
CA GLN A 70 -4.51 10.59 -10.53
C GLN A 70 -4.22 9.09 -10.45
N ALA A 71 -3.30 8.59 -11.26
CA ALA A 71 -2.89 7.19 -11.24
C ALA A 71 -2.24 6.80 -9.92
N LEU A 72 -1.38 7.67 -9.38
CA LEU A 72 -0.78 7.50 -8.06
C LEU A 72 -1.84 7.43 -6.96
N PHE A 73 -2.78 8.36 -6.95
CA PHE A 73 -3.85 8.42 -5.96
C PHE A 73 -4.73 7.17 -6.00
N LEU A 74 -5.23 6.79 -7.17
CA LEU A 74 -6.07 5.60 -7.35
C LEU A 74 -5.29 4.33 -6.99
N GLY A 75 -4.09 4.15 -7.55
CA GLY A 75 -3.27 2.97 -7.33
C GLY A 75 -2.89 2.77 -5.86
N SER A 76 -2.51 3.84 -5.16
CA SER A 76 -2.13 3.76 -3.75
C SER A 76 -3.31 3.41 -2.84
N ASN A 77 -4.49 3.99 -3.09
CA ASN A 77 -5.69 3.69 -2.30
C ASN A 77 -6.17 2.25 -2.54
N ILE A 78 -6.21 1.82 -3.79
CA ILE A 78 -6.59 0.46 -4.17
C ILE A 78 -5.55 -0.54 -3.64
N GLY A 79 -4.27 -0.21 -3.71
CA GLY A 79 -3.17 -1.00 -3.17
C GLY A 79 -3.21 -1.18 -1.65
N GLY A 80 -4.04 -0.42 -0.93
CA GLY A 80 -4.34 -0.65 0.49
C GLY A 80 -5.12 -1.93 0.74
N PHE A 81 -5.80 -2.49 -0.27
CA PHE A 81 -6.41 -3.82 -0.23
C PHE A 81 -5.34 -4.88 -0.55
N GLY A 82 -5.67 -6.14 -0.29
CA GLY A 82 -4.82 -7.30 -0.62
C GLY A 82 -4.06 -7.80 0.59
N SER A 83 -2.76 -7.53 0.67
CA SER A 83 -1.93 -8.08 1.75
C SER A 83 -2.21 -7.46 3.12
N ALA A 84 -1.83 -8.18 4.18
CA ALA A 84 -1.88 -7.65 5.55
C ALA A 84 -1.04 -6.37 5.71
N ILE A 85 0.03 -6.23 4.94
CA ILE A 85 0.95 -5.09 4.97
C ILE A 85 0.48 -3.96 4.05
N GLY A 86 -0.43 -4.22 3.12
CA GLY A 86 -0.92 -3.26 2.11
C GLY A 86 -1.46 -1.96 2.70
N SER A 87 -2.00 -2.03 3.93
CA SER A 87 -2.36 -0.83 4.69
C SER A 87 -2.24 -1.06 6.20
N MET A 88 -2.03 0.02 6.94
CA MET A 88 -2.05 -0.01 8.40
C MET A 88 -3.41 -0.45 8.98
N ALA A 89 -4.49 -0.13 8.29
CA ALA A 89 -5.85 -0.57 8.68
C ALA A 89 -5.95 -2.09 8.68
N ASN A 90 -5.35 -2.77 7.69
CA ASN A 90 -5.31 -4.23 7.61
C ASN A 90 -4.60 -4.84 8.81
N MET A 91 -3.43 -4.29 9.16
CA MET A 91 -2.66 -4.74 10.33
C MET A 91 -3.44 -4.53 11.62
N LEU A 92 -4.12 -3.39 11.76
CA LEU A 92 -4.92 -3.08 12.94
C LEU A 92 -6.11 -4.04 13.09
N VAL A 93 -6.82 -4.35 12.00
CA VAL A 93 -7.92 -5.34 11.99
C VAL A 93 -7.42 -6.71 12.47
N LEU A 94 -6.31 -7.19 11.93
CA LEU A 94 -5.73 -8.48 12.31
C LEU A 94 -5.27 -8.48 13.78
N LYS A 95 -4.64 -7.41 14.24
CA LYS A 95 -4.20 -7.25 15.63
C LYS A 95 -5.40 -7.28 16.58
N THR A 96 -6.44 -6.49 16.29
CA THR A 96 -7.64 -6.39 17.11
C THR A 96 -8.38 -7.73 17.17
N PHE A 97 -8.52 -8.40 16.03
CA PHE A 97 -9.16 -9.72 15.99
C PHE A 97 -8.38 -10.76 16.79
N ASN A 98 -7.04 -10.75 16.70
CA ASN A 98 -6.20 -11.67 17.48
C ASN A 98 -6.33 -11.49 18.99
N GLN A 99 -6.67 -10.29 19.45
CA GLN A 99 -6.86 -9.97 20.87
C GLN A 99 -8.26 -10.28 21.39
N HIS A 100 -9.30 -10.08 20.58
CA HIS A 100 -10.70 -10.12 21.02
C HIS A 100 -11.58 -11.13 20.26
N GLY A 101 -11.06 -11.77 19.21
CA GLY A 101 -11.84 -12.67 18.36
C GLY A 101 -12.22 -13.97 19.06
N SER A 102 -13.50 -14.32 19.01
CA SER A 102 -14.07 -15.57 19.54
C SER A 102 -14.13 -16.71 18.52
N VAL A 103 -13.89 -16.41 17.24
CA VAL A 103 -13.90 -17.38 16.13
C VAL A 103 -12.50 -17.96 15.90
N SER A 104 -12.40 -19.12 15.25
CA SER A 104 -11.10 -19.69 14.87
C SER A 104 -10.28 -18.68 14.07
N LYS A 105 -9.10 -18.32 14.60
CA LYS A 105 -8.18 -17.34 14.00
C LYS A 105 -7.81 -17.70 12.55
N LYS A 106 -7.63 -19.01 12.28
CA LYS A 106 -7.31 -19.50 10.94
C LYS A 106 -8.45 -19.26 9.95
N LYS A 107 -9.70 -19.53 10.36
CA LYS A 107 -10.88 -19.33 9.51
C LYS A 107 -11.08 -17.85 9.19
N PHE A 108 -10.98 -16.99 10.21
CA PHE A 108 -11.06 -15.55 10.02
C PHE A 108 -9.98 -15.03 9.05
N PHE A 109 -8.72 -15.42 9.26
CA PHE A 109 -7.61 -14.97 8.42
C PHE A 109 -7.81 -15.36 6.96
N ILE A 110 -8.25 -16.60 6.69
CA ILE A 110 -8.51 -17.07 5.32
C ILE A 110 -9.64 -16.26 4.67
N GLN A 111 -10.77 -16.13 5.37
CA GLN A 111 -11.91 -15.37 4.84
C GLN A 111 -11.56 -13.90 4.59
N TRP A 112 -10.88 -13.28 5.54
CA TRP A 112 -10.41 -11.90 5.44
C TRP A 112 -9.46 -11.72 4.24
N THR A 113 -8.49 -12.62 4.06
CA THR A 113 -7.55 -12.57 2.93
C THR A 113 -8.28 -12.70 1.59
N ILE A 114 -9.21 -13.64 1.46
CA ILE A 114 -10.02 -13.80 0.24
C ILE A 114 -10.79 -12.52 -0.07
N MET A 115 -11.44 -11.91 0.91
CA MET A 115 -12.18 -10.66 0.73
C MET A 115 -11.27 -9.51 0.31
N GLN A 116 -10.08 -9.40 0.90
CA GLN A 116 -9.11 -8.36 0.57
C GLN A 116 -8.60 -8.49 -0.86
N PHE A 117 -8.23 -9.69 -1.29
CA PHE A 117 -7.77 -9.91 -2.67
C PHE A 117 -8.90 -9.80 -3.70
N ALA A 118 -10.12 -10.24 -3.37
CA ALA A 118 -11.28 -10.02 -4.23
C ALA A 118 -11.56 -8.52 -4.41
N GLY A 119 -11.53 -7.75 -3.31
CA GLY A 119 -11.64 -6.29 -3.35
C GLY A 119 -10.54 -5.64 -4.18
N LEU A 120 -9.29 -6.08 -4.01
CA LEU A 120 -8.15 -5.59 -4.79
C LEU A 120 -8.38 -5.79 -6.30
N ILE A 121 -8.79 -6.98 -6.71
CA ILE A 121 -9.01 -7.30 -8.14
C ILE A 121 -10.15 -6.46 -8.72
N ILE A 122 -11.30 -6.41 -8.03
CA ILE A 122 -12.47 -5.66 -8.50
C ILE A 122 -12.14 -4.16 -8.59
N LEU A 123 -11.55 -3.59 -7.54
CA LEU A 123 -11.21 -2.17 -7.50
C LEU A 123 -10.11 -1.82 -8.50
N THR A 124 -9.16 -2.73 -8.76
CA THR A 124 -8.14 -2.54 -9.80
C THR A 124 -8.77 -2.47 -11.18
N ALA A 125 -9.76 -3.33 -11.48
CA ALA A 125 -10.47 -3.27 -12.76
C ALA A 125 -11.27 -1.96 -12.90
N VAL A 126 -12.00 -1.57 -11.87
CA VAL A 126 -12.78 -0.31 -11.85
C VAL A 126 -11.87 0.91 -11.95
N GLY A 127 -10.79 0.95 -11.18
CA GLY A 127 -9.84 2.06 -11.19
C GLY A 127 -9.13 2.20 -12.54
N LEU A 128 -8.83 1.09 -13.22
CA LEU A 128 -8.26 1.11 -14.56
C LEU A 128 -9.26 1.67 -15.58
N LEU A 129 -10.54 1.32 -15.49
CA LEU A 129 -11.59 1.89 -16.35
C LEU A 129 -11.72 3.40 -16.14
N LEU A 130 -11.66 3.87 -14.90
CA LEU A 130 -11.71 5.30 -14.57
C LEU A 130 -10.47 6.08 -15.05
N LEU A 131 -9.34 5.40 -15.18
CA LEU A 131 -8.10 6.01 -15.64
C LEU A 131 -8.05 6.17 -17.17
N ILE A 132 -8.74 5.27 -17.89
CA ILE A 132 -8.78 5.25 -19.37
C ILE A 132 -9.94 6.08 -19.94
N SER A 133 -10.99 6.33 -19.12
CA SER A 133 -12.15 7.13 -19.53
C SER A 133 -11.85 8.62 -19.55
#